data_8d036c2a5378970e2b7a8ea102e26663
#
_entry.id   8d036c2a5378970e2b7a8ea102e26663
#
_cell.length_a   1.000
_cell.length_b   1.000
_cell.length_c   1.000
_cell.angle_alpha   90.00
_cell.angle_beta   90.00
_cell.angle_gamma   90.00
#
_symmetry.space_group_name_H-M   'P 1'
#
loop_
_entity.id
_entity.type
_entity.pdbx_description
1 polymer ?
#
loop_
_entity_poly.entity_id
_entity_poly.type
_entity_poly.pdbx_seq_one_letter_code
_entity_poly.pdbx_strand_id
1 'polypeptide(L)'
;MKIIALVTLLSFTLALSAKTPVGNSPLTVEKSKTYPYLAYLPDGYEKSNAKAWPLIIYLHGSSCKGNNLDRLKKYGPPFYIERGMGVDAIVISPQCPSNRNWTAGSWFESFYKELKDKYNIDPSRVYLTGMSLGGFGTWDIASRYPEYFAAIMPLCGGGQTGMVETLKDIPTWVFHGEVDKKVKLKRSTDMVEALQEIGSKPLFSVLKGEGHGIQKVYSDQNIYKWLLSQHKHAYERFIEITSLWTPKAEAVNSPKDDKTQKELVIKSEPAKAPEVPETQENKTGVKSFIYNLFNKKEPYVQSTLH
;
A
#
# COMPACT_ATOMS: atom_id res chain seq x y z
N MET A 1 -18.81 -63.37 -33.12
CA MET A 1 -18.67 -61.89 -33.02
C MET A 1 -18.04 -61.56 -31.66
N LYS A 2 -16.76 -61.20 -31.67
CA LYS A 2 -16.03 -60.81 -30.44
C LYS A 2 -15.93 -59.28 -30.43
N ILE A 3 -16.52 -58.63 -29.43
CA ILE A 3 -16.48 -57.19 -29.21
C ILE A 3 -15.18 -56.94 -28.45
N ILE A 4 -14.26 -56.22 -29.09
CA ILE A 4 -13.01 -55.72 -28.46
C ILE A 4 -13.33 -54.34 -27.87
N ALA A 5 -13.36 -54.23 -26.55
CA ALA A 5 -13.48 -52.96 -25.84
C ALA A 5 -12.10 -52.25 -25.81
N LEU A 6 -12.04 -51.11 -26.46
CA LEU A 6 -10.87 -50.23 -26.47
C LEU A 6 -10.90 -49.40 -25.20
N VAL A 7 -10.01 -49.68 -24.22
CA VAL A 7 -9.79 -48.87 -23.02
C VAL A 7 -8.77 -47.81 -23.36
N THR A 8 -9.24 -46.56 -23.53
CA THR A 8 -8.36 -45.38 -23.65
C THR A 8 -7.85 -44.98 -22.28
N LEU A 9 -6.57 -45.24 -22.05
CA LEU A 9 -5.84 -44.79 -20.86
C LEU A 9 -5.58 -43.28 -20.98
N LEU A 10 -6.31 -42.45 -20.22
CA LEU A 10 -6.05 -41.01 -20.11
C LEU A 10 -4.85 -40.83 -19.15
N SER A 11 -3.66 -40.62 -19.71
CA SER A 11 -2.47 -40.29 -18.95
C SER A 11 -2.57 -38.84 -18.48
N PHE A 12 -2.88 -38.66 -17.19
CA PHE A 12 -2.78 -37.39 -16.47
C PHE A 12 -1.31 -37.10 -16.24
N THR A 13 -0.69 -36.27 -17.09
CA THR A 13 0.64 -35.72 -16.81
C THR A 13 0.53 -34.67 -15.73
N LEU A 14 0.91 -35.03 -14.50
CA LEU A 14 1.16 -34.10 -13.43
C LEU A 14 2.34 -33.21 -13.88
N ALA A 15 2.06 -31.96 -14.23
CA ALA A 15 3.10 -30.97 -14.43
C ALA A 15 3.77 -30.71 -13.08
N LEU A 16 4.89 -31.36 -12.86
CA LEU A 16 5.80 -31.08 -11.75
C LEU A 16 6.31 -29.66 -11.98
N SER A 17 5.87 -28.70 -11.15
CA SER A 17 6.43 -27.35 -11.14
C SER A 17 7.93 -27.47 -10.93
N ALA A 18 8.69 -27.23 -11.99
CA ALA A 18 10.14 -27.27 -11.95
C ALA A 18 10.63 -26.19 -10.97
N LYS A 19 11.24 -26.60 -9.86
CA LYS A 19 12.01 -25.71 -9.01
C LYS A 19 13.04 -25.02 -9.87
N THR A 20 12.99 -23.68 -9.91
CA THR A 20 14.00 -22.85 -10.58
C THR A 20 15.40 -23.30 -10.19
N PRO A 21 16.35 -23.46 -11.13
CA PRO A 21 17.69 -23.87 -10.81
C PRO A 21 18.33 -22.92 -9.81
N VAL A 22 18.99 -23.46 -8.80
CA VAL A 22 19.81 -22.71 -7.85
C VAL A 22 20.91 -21.99 -8.65
N GLY A 23 20.72 -20.71 -8.95
CA GLY A 23 21.69 -19.92 -9.72
C GLY A 23 21.16 -18.59 -10.27
N ASN A 24 19.89 -18.49 -10.61
CA ASN A 24 19.32 -17.22 -11.09
C ASN A 24 18.39 -16.62 -10.03
N SER A 25 18.87 -15.54 -9.40
CA SER A 25 18.02 -14.73 -8.53
C SER A 25 16.83 -14.16 -9.33
N PRO A 26 15.59 -14.28 -8.85
CA PRO A 26 14.45 -13.63 -9.46
C PRO A 26 14.49 -12.10 -9.29
N LEU A 27 15.43 -11.59 -8.49
CA LEU A 27 15.64 -10.17 -8.24
C LEU A 27 16.67 -9.60 -9.20
N THR A 28 16.30 -8.57 -9.96
CA THR A 28 17.21 -7.81 -10.83
C THR A 28 17.75 -6.58 -10.12
N VAL A 29 19.03 -6.26 -10.38
CA VAL A 29 19.69 -5.03 -9.92
C VAL A 29 19.45 -3.92 -10.94
N GLU A 30 18.84 -2.83 -10.49
CA GLU A 30 18.48 -1.72 -11.35
C GLU A 30 19.15 -0.42 -10.94
N LYS A 31 19.66 0.30 -11.95
CA LYS A 31 20.17 1.67 -11.78
C LYS A 31 19.03 2.65 -11.90
N SER A 32 19.08 3.72 -11.13
CA SER A 32 18.13 4.83 -11.16
C SER A 32 18.90 6.13 -10.91
N LYS A 33 18.33 7.23 -11.39
CA LYS A 33 18.86 8.59 -11.11
C LYS A 33 18.65 8.99 -9.66
N THR A 34 17.65 8.36 -9.01
CA THR A 34 17.27 8.66 -7.62
C THR A 34 17.95 7.72 -6.65
N TYR A 35 17.51 6.45 -6.61
CA TYR A 35 18.06 5.39 -5.75
C TYR A 35 18.17 4.08 -6.54
N PRO A 36 19.33 3.41 -6.55
CA PRO A 36 19.44 2.07 -7.10
C PRO A 36 18.51 1.12 -6.32
N TYR A 37 17.97 0.08 -6.96
CA TYR A 37 16.99 -0.79 -6.35
C TYR A 37 17.09 -2.24 -6.83
N LEU A 38 16.52 -3.16 -6.04
CA LEU A 38 16.16 -4.49 -6.50
C LEU A 38 14.74 -4.46 -7.03
N ALA A 39 14.52 -5.09 -8.19
CA ALA A 39 13.21 -5.30 -8.77
C ALA A 39 12.88 -6.79 -8.85
N TYR A 40 11.65 -7.14 -8.45
CA TYR A 40 10.99 -8.40 -8.75
C TYR A 40 9.82 -8.12 -9.69
N LEU A 41 9.70 -8.94 -10.72
CA LEU A 41 8.58 -8.92 -11.65
C LEU A 41 7.76 -10.20 -11.46
N PRO A 42 6.43 -10.11 -11.37
CA PRO A 42 5.58 -11.29 -11.18
C PRO A 42 5.59 -12.20 -12.40
N ASP A 43 5.22 -13.46 -12.21
CA ASP A 43 5.08 -14.41 -13.30
C ASP A 43 4.12 -13.87 -14.36
N GLY A 44 4.53 -13.99 -15.63
CA GLY A 44 3.75 -13.47 -16.75
C GLY A 44 3.82 -11.95 -16.94
N TYR A 45 4.74 -11.25 -16.24
CA TYR A 45 4.99 -9.84 -16.52
C TYR A 45 5.68 -9.67 -17.87
N GLU A 46 5.03 -8.92 -18.77
CA GLU A 46 5.60 -8.49 -20.04
C GLU A 46 5.30 -7.00 -20.23
N LYS A 47 6.34 -6.19 -20.46
CA LYS A 47 6.16 -4.74 -20.65
C LYS A 47 5.36 -4.41 -21.92
N SER A 48 5.46 -5.23 -22.94
CA SER A 48 4.70 -5.11 -24.22
C SER A 48 3.22 -5.42 -24.07
N ASN A 49 2.82 -6.07 -22.96
CA ASN A 49 1.44 -6.42 -22.68
C ASN A 49 0.68 -5.20 -22.13
N ALA A 50 -0.59 -5.03 -22.52
CA ALA A 50 -1.48 -3.97 -22.03
C ALA A 50 -1.84 -4.14 -20.54
N LYS A 51 -1.52 -5.28 -19.90
CA LYS A 51 -1.81 -5.54 -18.50
C LYS A 51 -0.96 -4.63 -17.59
N ALA A 52 -1.61 -3.76 -16.83
CA ALA A 52 -0.98 -3.01 -15.74
C ALA A 52 -0.96 -3.85 -14.45
N TRP A 53 0.13 -3.74 -13.69
CA TRP A 53 0.40 -4.56 -12.52
C TRP A 53 0.43 -3.74 -11.23
N PRO A 54 -0.01 -4.31 -10.09
CA PRO A 54 0.17 -3.68 -8.79
C PRO A 54 1.65 -3.43 -8.51
N LEU A 55 1.95 -2.36 -7.77
CA LEU A 55 3.30 -2.03 -7.34
C LEU A 55 3.40 -2.04 -5.81
N ILE A 56 4.35 -2.78 -5.27
CA ILE A 56 4.74 -2.72 -3.85
C ILE A 56 6.12 -2.09 -3.76
N ILE A 57 6.24 -0.98 -3.05
CA ILE A 57 7.52 -0.35 -2.73
C ILE A 57 7.89 -0.71 -1.31
N TYR A 58 9.04 -1.35 -1.12
CA TYR A 58 9.56 -1.77 0.18
C TYR A 58 10.73 -0.92 0.62
N LEU A 59 10.60 -0.25 1.76
CA LEU A 59 11.64 0.56 2.38
C LEU A 59 12.36 -0.23 3.48
N HIS A 60 13.65 -0.46 3.29
CA HIS A 60 14.46 -1.24 4.23
C HIS A 60 14.79 -0.49 5.53
N GLY A 61 15.21 -1.22 6.56
CA GLY A 61 15.74 -0.68 7.81
C GLY A 61 17.16 -0.13 7.69
N SER A 62 17.64 0.50 8.75
CA SER A 62 18.96 1.17 8.79
C SER A 62 20.14 0.28 8.44
N SER A 63 20.07 -1.03 8.73
CA SER A 63 21.12 -2.01 8.46
C SER A 63 21.44 -2.21 6.96
N CYS A 64 20.51 -1.83 6.08
CA CYS A 64 20.66 -2.00 4.63
C CYS A 64 21.06 -0.70 3.90
N LYS A 65 21.26 0.40 4.61
CA LYS A 65 21.78 1.65 4.01
C LYS A 65 23.13 1.43 3.33
N GLY A 66 23.38 2.16 2.26
CA GLY A 66 24.68 2.11 1.57
C GLY A 66 24.55 2.05 0.06
N ASN A 67 25.49 1.31 -0.55
CA ASN A 67 25.63 1.16 -2.00
C ASN A 67 25.81 -0.31 -2.44
N ASN A 68 25.43 -1.26 -1.58
CA ASN A 68 25.48 -2.68 -1.87
C ASN A 68 24.06 -3.27 -1.77
N LEU A 69 23.42 -3.48 -2.91
CA LEU A 69 22.06 -3.99 -3.03
C LEU A 69 21.87 -5.42 -2.51
N ASP A 70 22.92 -6.25 -2.46
CA ASP A 70 22.82 -7.61 -1.89
C ASP A 70 22.46 -7.61 -0.39
N ARG A 71 22.68 -6.50 0.29
CA ARG A 71 22.25 -6.35 1.69
C ARG A 71 20.73 -6.40 1.82
N LEU A 72 19.97 -5.95 0.80
CA LEU A 72 18.52 -5.98 0.77
C LEU A 72 17.97 -7.40 0.72
N LYS A 73 18.69 -8.34 0.08
CA LYS A 73 18.32 -9.76 0.00
C LYS A 73 18.33 -10.50 1.35
N LYS A 74 18.77 -9.80 2.41
CA LYS A 74 18.81 -10.36 3.79
C LYS A 74 17.57 -10.01 4.60
N TYR A 75 16.68 -9.13 4.10
CA TYR A 75 15.56 -8.60 4.85
C TYR A 75 14.32 -8.36 3.98
N GLY A 76 13.14 -8.40 4.64
CA GLY A 76 11.86 -8.02 4.03
C GLY A 76 11.45 -8.88 2.83
N PRO A 77 10.60 -8.35 1.93
CA PRO A 77 10.18 -9.07 0.73
C PRO A 77 11.34 -9.64 -0.11
N PRO A 78 12.46 -8.91 -0.37
CA PRO A 78 13.56 -9.46 -1.14
C PRO A 78 14.14 -10.76 -0.55
N PHE A 79 14.17 -10.89 0.77
CA PHE A 79 14.68 -12.12 1.43
C PHE A 79 13.83 -13.34 1.10
N TYR A 80 12.52 -13.21 1.08
CA TYR A 80 11.58 -14.32 0.81
C TYR A 80 11.47 -14.59 -0.68
N ILE A 81 11.44 -13.55 -1.51
CA ILE A 81 11.43 -13.67 -2.98
C ILE A 81 12.67 -14.40 -3.48
N GLU A 82 13.86 -14.08 -2.98
CA GLU A 82 15.12 -14.77 -3.32
C GLU A 82 15.08 -16.27 -2.98
N ARG A 83 14.17 -16.67 -2.08
CA ARG A 83 13.94 -18.06 -1.65
C ARG A 83 12.73 -18.72 -2.28
N GLY A 84 12.20 -18.12 -3.36
CA GLY A 84 11.15 -18.71 -4.17
C GLY A 84 9.73 -18.29 -3.80
N MET A 85 9.55 -17.25 -2.96
CA MET A 85 8.22 -16.71 -2.72
C MET A 85 7.76 -15.89 -3.91
N GLY A 86 6.63 -16.28 -4.53
CA GLY A 86 5.96 -15.50 -5.56
C GLY A 86 5.07 -14.40 -4.95
N VAL A 87 4.97 -13.28 -5.66
CA VAL A 87 4.08 -12.16 -5.34
C VAL A 87 3.42 -11.68 -6.63
N ASP A 88 2.09 -11.56 -6.67
CA ASP A 88 1.33 -11.12 -7.85
C ASP A 88 1.39 -9.59 -8.04
N ALA A 89 2.57 -9.02 -7.87
CA ALA A 89 2.85 -7.60 -8.00
C ALA A 89 4.30 -7.36 -8.41
N ILE A 90 4.58 -6.22 -9.01
CA ILE A 90 5.93 -5.68 -9.11
C ILE A 90 6.39 -5.30 -7.70
N VAL A 91 7.55 -5.80 -7.26
CA VAL A 91 8.13 -5.41 -5.96
C VAL A 91 9.42 -4.65 -6.18
N ILE A 92 9.45 -3.40 -5.74
CA ILE A 92 10.61 -2.51 -5.86
C ILE A 92 11.17 -2.22 -4.48
N SER A 93 12.46 -2.48 -4.33
CA SER A 93 13.18 -2.29 -3.06
C SER A 93 14.37 -1.34 -3.29
N PRO A 94 14.17 -0.01 -3.16
CA PRO A 94 15.26 0.96 -3.30
C PRO A 94 16.27 0.83 -2.17
N GLN A 95 17.51 1.29 -2.40
CA GLN A 95 18.53 1.39 -1.36
C GLN A 95 18.81 2.84 -0.98
N CYS A 96 18.52 3.18 0.27
CA CYS A 96 18.84 4.47 0.86
C CYS A 96 20.36 4.59 1.07
N PRO A 97 21.02 5.68 0.61
CA PRO A 97 22.43 5.92 0.85
C PRO A 97 22.77 6.01 2.35
N SER A 98 24.03 5.76 2.71
CA SER A 98 24.49 5.75 4.10
C SER A 98 24.25 7.09 4.82
N ASN A 99 24.38 8.21 4.12
CA ASN A 99 24.26 9.56 4.65
C ASN A 99 22.84 10.14 4.60
N ARG A 100 21.82 9.37 4.21
CA ARG A 100 20.41 9.80 4.10
C ARG A 100 19.48 8.91 4.89
N ASN A 101 18.25 9.37 5.04
CA ASN A 101 17.11 8.62 5.54
C ASN A 101 15.95 8.73 4.54
N TRP A 102 14.95 7.86 4.67
CA TRP A 102 13.78 7.85 3.79
C TRP A 102 12.97 9.16 3.84
N THR A 103 13.01 9.85 4.99
CA THR A 103 12.30 11.12 5.22
C THR A 103 13.03 12.34 4.66
N ALA A 104 14.24 12.16 4.11
CA ALA A 104 15.06 13.27 3.64
C ALA A 104 14.72 13.67 2.20
N GLY A 105 14.26 14.90 2.01
CA GLY A 105 14.01 15.51 0.71
C GLY A 105 12.75 14.98 -0.02
N SER A 106 12.62 15.33 -1.29
CA SER A 106 11.46 15.03 -2.15
C SER A 106 11.79 13.99 -3.23
N TRP A 107 12.52 12.94 -2.86
CA TRP A 107 13.01 11.94 -3.82
C TRP A 107 11.90 11.07 -4.43
N PHE A 108 10.77 10.88 -3.71
CA PHE A 108 9.76 9.87 -4.02
C PHE A 108 9.09 10.10 -5.38
N GLU A 109 8.66 11.31 -5.68
CA GLU A 109 7.96 11.62 -6.95
C GLU A 109 8.83 11.33 -8.17
N SER A 110 10.11 11.78 -8.13
CA SER A 110 11.07 11.52 -9.21
C SER A 110 11.32 10.03 -9.36
N PHE A 111 11.44 9.29 -8.26
CA PHE A 111 11.61 7.84 -8.25
C PHE A 111 10.39 7.12 -8.83
N TYR A 112 9.19 7.49 -8.37
CA TYR A 112 7.95 6.89 -8.88
C TYR A 112 7.75 7.16 -10.37
N LYS A 113 8.11 8.37 -10.85
CA LYS A 113 8.10 8.68 -12.28
C LYS A 113 9.03 7.77 -13.08
N GLU A 114 10.26 7.57 -12.61
CA GLU A 114 11.21 6.62 -13.25
C GLU A 114 10.62 5.19 -13.31
N LEU A 115 9.94 4.74 -12.25
CA LEU A 115 9.29 3.44 -12.22
C LEU A 115 8.14 3.33 -13.25
N LYS A 116 7.29 4.35 -13.35
CA LYS A 116 6.21 4.41 -14.35
C LYS A 116 6.73 4.38 -15.79
N ASP A 117 7.82 5.07 -16.06
CA ASP A 117 8.44 5.09 -17.39
C ASP A 117 9.01 3.70 -17.75
N LYS A 118 9.41 2.91 -16.73
CA LYS A 118 10.06 1.61 -16.91
C LYS A 118 9.08 0.42 -16.87
N TYR A 119 8.06 0.45 -16.04
CA TYR A 119 7.16 -0.68 -15.80
C TYR A 119 5.70 -0.32 -16.09
N ASN A 120 4.90 -1.33 -16.45
CA ASN A 120 3.44 -1.21 -16.58
C ASN A 120 2.77 -1.28 -15.21
N ILE A 121 2.73 -0.15 -14.52
CA ILE A 121 2.18 -0.03 -13.17
C ILE A 121 0.70 0.38 -13.25
N ASP A 122 -0.15 -0.29 -12.48
CA ASP A 122 -1.51 0.14 -12.21
C ASP A 122 -1.48 1.27 -11.15
N PRO A 123 -1.77 2.51 -11.52
CA PRO A 123 -1.67 3.64 -10.59
C PRO A 123 -2.74 3.59 -9.48
N SER A 124 -3.78 2.78 -9.63
CA SER A 124 -4.79 2.56 -8.60
C SER A 124 -4.38 1.52 -7.55
N ARG A 125 -3.28 0.80 -7.76
CA ARG A 125 -2.79 -0.28 -6.90
C ARG A 125 -1.31 -0.14 -6.58
N VAL A 126 -0.95 0.98 -5.95
CA VAL A 126 0.41 1.26 -5.47
C VAL A 126 0.43 1.19 -3.94
N TYR A 127 1.34 0.42 -3.39
CA TYR A 127 1.43 0.14 -1.96
C TYR A 127 2.81 0.49 -1.43
N LEU A 128 2.86 1.02 -0.21
CA LEU A 128 4.11 1.34 0.46
C LEU A 128 4.24 0.57 1.77
N THR A 129 5.35 -0.09 1.95
CA THR A 129 5.67 -0.80 3.20
C THR A 129 7.12 -0.62 3.57
N GLY A 130 7.44 -0.84 4.82
CA GLY A 130 8.83 -0.79 5.29
C GLY A 130 8.93 -1.08 6.78
N MET A 131 10.14 -1.43 7.20
CA MET A 131 10.40 -1.81 8.58
C MET A 131 11.43 -0.90 9.25
N SER A 132 11.24 -0.56 10.52
CA SER A 132 12.17 0.26 11.30
C SER A 132 12.36 1.64 10.64
N LEU A 133 13.54 2.02 10.22
CA LEU A 133 13.77 3.21 9.40
C LEU A 133 12.81 3.27 8.19
N GLY A 134 12.55 2.12 7.54
CA GLY A 134 11.57 2.00 6.46
C GLY A 134 10.12 2.19 6.94
N GLY A 135 9.80 1.77 8.15
CA GLY A 135 8.50 2.02 8.77
C GLY A 135 8.25 3.51 9.02
N PHE A 136 9.26 4.24 9.50
CA PHE A 136 9.21 5.70 9.58
C PHE A 136 9.07 6.35 8.20
N GLY A 137 9.83 5.84 7.20
CA GLY A 137 9.71 6.29 5.81
C GLY A 137 8.33 6.04 5.23
N THR A 138 7.68 4.91 5.56
CA THR A 138 6.32 4.59 5.11
C THR A 138 5.32 5.62 5.60
N TRP A 139 5.34 5.96 6.89
CA TRP A 139 4.48 7.00 7.45
C TRP A 139 4.73 8.36 6.83
N ASP A 140 6.00 8.79 6.76
CA ASP A 140 6.38 10.11 6.25
C ASP A 140 6.03 10.31 4.78
N ILE A 141 6.42 9.33 3.93
CA ILE A 141 6.17 9.42 2.48
C ILE A 141 4.67 9.38 2.19
N ALA A 142 3.92 8.48 2.84
CA ALA A 142 2.49 8.41 2.63
C ALA A 142 1.77 9.68 3.09
N SER A 143 2.21 10.30 4.19
CA SER A 143 1.62 11.57 4.66
C SER A 143 1.89 12.74 3.69
N ARG A 144 3.03 12.75 3.01
CA ARG A 144 3.40 13.81 2.06
C ARG A 144 2.84 13.60 0.66
N TYR A 145 2.55 12.35 0.30
CA TYR A 145 2.14 11.95 -1.04
C TYR A 145 0.97 10.95 -0.99
N PRO A 146 -0.13 11.29 -0.28
CA PRO A 146 -1.24 10.35 -0.04
C PRO A 146 -1.92 9.88 -1.33
N GLU A 147 -1.92 10.72 -2.36
CA GLU A 147 -2.56 10.46 -3.65
C GLU A 147 -1.94 9.30 -4.44
N TYR A 148 -0.74 8.86 -4.08
CA TYR A 148 -0.10 7.74 -4.77
C TYR A 148 -0.56 6.38 -4.24
N PHE A 149 -1.01 6.27 -2.98
CA PHE A 149 -1.11 4.97 -2.31
C PHE A 149 -2.54 4.44 -2.19
N ALA A 150 -2.72 3.17 -2.55
CA ALA A 150 -3.93 2.40 -2.30
C ALA A 150 -3.97 1.81 -0.88
N ALA A 151 -2.82 1.52 -0.30
CA ALA A 151 -2.66 1.13 1.10
C ALA A 151 -1.22 1.29 1.56
N ILE A 152 -1.02 1.35 2.88
CA ILE A 152 0.30 1.36 3.52
C ILE A 152 0.41 0.30 4.61
N MET A 153 1.63 -0.23 4.79
CA MET A 153 1.90 -1.24 5.80
C MET A 153 3.24 -0.97 6.51
N PRO A 154 3.26 -0.06 7.50
CA PRO A 154 4.46 0.24 8.27
C PRO A 154 4.72 -0.81 9.38
N LEU A 155 5.97 -1.27 9.52
CA LEU A 155 6.42 -2.20 10.55
C LEU A 155 7.42 -1.52 11.49
N CYS A 156 7.22 -1.64 12.80
CA CYS A 156 8.12 -1.12 13.85
C CYS A 156 8.58 0.32 13.58
N GLY A 157 7.65 1.20 13.20
CA GLY A 157 7.93 2.59 12.85
C GLY A 157 7.06 3.56 13.65
N GLY A 158 7.07 4.80 13.21
CA GLY A 158 6.22 5.87 13.71
C GLY A 158 6.26 7.06 12.76
N GLY A 159 5.36 8.00 12.93
CA GLY A 159 5.24 9.19 12.11
C GLY A 159 5.00 10.44 12.95
N GLN A 160 4.48 11.48 12.31
CA GLN A 160 4.00 12.71 12.93
C GLN A 160 2.47 12.63 13.05
N THR A 161 1.95 12.54 14.26
CA THR A 161 0.50 12.44 14.50
C THR A 161 -0.29 13.63 13.94
N GLY A 162 0.32 14.80 13.86
CA GLY A 162 -0.29 15.97 13.22
C GLY A 162 -0.49 15.88 11.70
N MET A 163 0.04 14.83 11.06
CA MET A 163 -0.09 14.59 9.62
C MET A 163 -1.13 13.50 9.27
N VAL A 164 -1.79 12.91 10.26
CA VAL A 164 -2.68 11.75 10.04
C VAL A 164 -3.92 12.09 9.19
N GLU A 165 -4.34 13.35 9.17
CA GLU A 165 -5.50 13.76 8.34
C GLU A 165 -5.29 13.43 6.87
N THR A 166 -4.06 13.55 6.36
CA THR A 166 -3.72 13.18 4.97
C THR A 166 -3.80 11.68 4.70
N LEU A 167 -3.80 10.86 5.76
CA LEU A 167 -3.85 9.39 5.69
C LEU A 167 -5.23 8.81 5.99
N LYS A 168 -6.22 9.66 6.29
CA LYS A 168 -7.54 9.25 6.78
C LYS A 168 -8.20 8.15 5.94
N ASP A 169 -8.14 8.28 4.64
CA ASP A 169 -8.81 7.39 3.69
C ASP A 169 -7.88 6.30 3.12
N ILE A 170 -6.62 6.24 3.58
CA ILE A 170 -5.67 5.22 3.14
C ILE A 170 -5.75 4.00 4.05
N PRO A 171 -6.19 2.84 3.53
CA PRO A 171 -6.13 1.57 4.26
C PRO A 171 -4.73 1.34 4.82
N THR A 172 -4.65 1.20 6.14
CA THR A 172 -3.39 1.12 6.86
C THR A 172 -3.36 -0.12 7.74
N TRP A 173 -2.32 -0.96 7.61
CA TRP A 173 -2.09 -2.10 8.49
C TRP A 173 -0.73 -1.99 9.17
N VAL A 174 -0.73 -1.73 10.45
CA VAL A 174 0.46 -1.51 11.28
C VAL A 174 0.88 -2.80 11.99
N PHE A 175 2.18 -3.09 11.99
CA PHE A 175 2.76 -4.20 12.74
C PHE A 175 3.83 -3.71 13.71
N HIS A 176 3.85 -4.25 14.94
CA HIS A 176 4.90 -3.93 15.91
C HIS A 176 5.15 -5.10 16.86
N GLY A 177 6.40 -5.31 17.24
CA GLY A 177 6.74 -6.26 18.29
C GLY A 177 6.43 -5.71 19.68
N GLU A 178 5.75 -6.49 20.53
CA GLU A 178 5.30 -6.07 21.85
C GLU A 178 6.46 -5.59 22.74
N VAL A 179 7.60 -6.29 22.69
CA VAL A 179 8.78 -6.02 23.52
C VAL A 179 9.92 -5.37 22.75
N ASP A 180 9.61 -4.61 21.69
CA ASP A 180 10.60 -3.90 20.89
C ASP A 180 11.36 -2.88 21.73
N LYS A 181 12.68 -3.11 21.90
CA LYS A 181 13.59 -2.25 22.65
C LYS A 181 14.29 -1.20 21.78
N LYS A 182 14.25 -1.31 20.44
CA LYS A 182 14.88 -0.37 19.51
C LYS A 182 13.95 0.77 19.12
N VAL A 183 12.72 0.42 18.75
CA VAL A 183 11.64 1.35 18.46
C VAL A 183 10.49 1.00 19.41
N LYS A 184 10.20 1.89 20.36
CA LYS A 184 9.15 1.64 21.34
C LYS A 184 7.78 1.43 20.65
N LEU A 185 7.03 0.44 21.10
CA LEU A 185 5.67 0.13 20.62
C LEU A 185 4.80 1.41 20.56
N LYS A 186 4.97 2.30 21.53
CA LYS A 186 4.28 3.60 21.60
C LYS A 186 4.35 4.39 20.29
N ARG A 187 5.43 4.28 19.49
CA ARG A 187 5.57 5.01 18.22
C ARG A 187 4.53 4.59 17.19
N SER A 188 4.16 3.32 17.16
CA SER A 188 3.07 2.84 16.30
C SER A 188 1.71 3.07 16.94
N THR A 189 1.57 2.88 18.26
CA THR A 189 0.33 3.12 19.00
C THR A 189 -0.15 4.56 18.82
N ASP A 190 0.73 5.55 18.97
CA ASP A 190 0.39 6.97 18.81
C ASP A 190 -0.18 7.26 17.40
N MET A 191 0.37 6.65 16.35
CA MET A 191 -0.11 6.83 14.98
C MET A 191 -1.48 6.17 14.77
N VAL A 192 -1.68 4.98 15.32
CA VAL A 192 -2.94 4.24 15.23
C VAL A 192 -4.06 4.98 15.97
N GLU A 193 -3.79 5.43 17.20
CA GLU A 193 -4.74 6.20 18.00
C GLU A 193 -5.12 7.51 17.29
N ALA A 194 -4.15 8.26 16.79
CA ALA A 194 -4.41 9.50 16.06
C ALA A 194 -5.25 9.27 14.78
N LEU A 195 -5.02 8.18 14.04
CA LEU A 195 -5.87 7.81 12.90
C LEU A 195 -7.30 7.46 13.34
N GLN A 196 -7.46 6.74 14.46
CA GLN A 196 -8.78 6.39 15.00
C GLN A 196 -9.55 7.62 15.48
N GLU A 197 -8.87 8.59 16.09
CA GLU A 197 -9.47 9.86 16.54
C GLU A 197 -10.10 10.66 15.39
N ILE A 198 -9.55 10.59 14.18
CA ILE A 198 -10.12 11.24 12.99
C ILE A 198 -11.11 10.33 12.21
N GLY A 199 -11.49 9.19 12.78
CA GLY A 199 -12.48 8.26 12.22
C GLY A 199 -11.95 7.25 11.20
N SER A 200 -10.62 7.17 10.98
CA SER A 200 -10.01 6.10 10.20
C SER A 200 -10.06 4.77 10.94
N LYS A 201 -9.89 3.65 10.22
CA LYS A 201 -9.96 2.28 10.78
C LYS A 201 -8.71 1.48 10.47
N PRO A 202 -7.53 1.90 10.99
CA PRO A 202 -6.30 1.15 10.76
C PRO A 202 -6.36 -0.23 11.43
N LEU A 203 -5.80 -1.24 10.76
CA LEU A 203 -5.49 -2.53 11.39
C LEU A 203 -4.20 -2.40 12.19
N PHE A 204 -4.17 -2.98 13.38
CA PHE A 204 -2.98 -2.98 14.22
C PHE A 204 -2.69 -4.35 14.78
N SER A 205 -1.56 -4.94 14.40
CA SER A 205 -1.08 -6.23 14.86
C SER A 205 0.13 -6.05 15.78
N VAL A 206 -0.08 -6.22 17.08
CA VAL A 206 0.99 -6.28 18.07
C VAL A 206 1.42 -7.73 18.23
N LEU A 207 2.67 -8.04 17.86
CA LEU A 207 3.20 -9.40 17.91
C LEU A 207 3.71 -9.71 19.32
N LYS A 208 2.96 -10.54 20.03
CA LYS A 208 3.22 -10.88 21.43
C LYS A 208 4.59 -11.53 21.62
N GLY A 209 5.36 -11.01 22.58
CA GLY A 209 6.71 -11.49 22.90
C GLY A 209 7.78 -11.19 21.85
N GLU A 210 7.42 -10.60 20.70
CA GLU A 210 8.38 -10.26 19.65
C GLU A 210 9.07 -8.92 19.93
N GLY A 211 10.36 -8.87 19.57
CA GLY A 211 11.17 -7.65 19.62
C GLY A 211 11.14 -6.88 18.29
N HIS A 212 12.26 -6.22 17.99
CA HIS A 212 12.38 -5.40 16.77
C HIS A 212 12.42 -6.20 15.46
N GLY A 213 12.78 -7.48 15.51
CA GLY A 213 13.09 -8.32 14.34
C GLY A 213 11.89 -8.98 13.68
N ILE A 214 10.76 -8.31 13.49
CA ILE A 214 9.50 -8.88 13.00
C ILE A 214 9.42 -9.06 11.47
N GLN A 215 10.53 -9.07 10.77
CA GLN A 215 10.54 -9.22 9.30
C GLN A 215 9.83 -10.50 8.78
N LYS A 216 9.63 -11.51 9.66
CA LYS A 216 8.87 -12.71 9.33
C LYS A 216 7.42 -12.42 8.89
N VAL A 217 6.87 -11.25 9.21
CA VAL A 217 5.58 -10.77 8.69
C VAL A 217 5.54 -10.86 7.17
N TYR A 218 6.64 -10.56 6.48
CA TYR A 218 6.72 -10.61 5.02
C TYR A 218 6.74 -12.03 4.43
N SER A 219 6.78 -13.09 5.23
CA SER A 219 6.57 -14.47 4.74
C SER A 219 5.10 -14.88 4.65
N ASP A 220 4.22 -14.12 5.30
CA ASP A 220 2.78 -14.42 5.30
C ASP A 220 2.13 -13.91 4.00
N GLN A 221 1.61 -14.84 3.19
CA GLN A 221 0.90 -14.51 1.96
C GLN A 221 -0.38 -13.69 2.19
N ASN A 222 -0.95 -13.73 3.39
CA ASN A 222 -2.17 -12.97 3.70
C ASN A 222 -1.92 -11.46 3.70
N ILE A 223 -0.72 -10.99 4.04
CA ILE A 223 -0.39 -9.56 3.95
C ILE A 223 -0.42 -9.08 2.49
N TYR A 224 0.08 -9.88 1.56
CA TYR A 224 0.04 -9.54 0.13
C TYR A 224 -1.39 -9.60 -0.41
N LYS A 225 -2.18 -10.61 -0.02
CA LYS A 225 -3.61 -10.67 -0.37
C LYS A 225 -4.35 -9.43 0.12
N TRP A 226 -4.09 -9.00 1.37
CA TRP A 226 -4.69 -7.80 1.91
C TRP A 226 -4.25 -6.55 1.14
N LEU A 227 -2.95 -6.34 0.91
CA LEU A 227 -2.47 -5.21 0.11
C LEU A 227 -3.13 -5.20 -1.27
N LEU A 228 -3.08 -6.32 -1.99
CA LEU A 228 -3.57 -6.43 -3.37
C LEU A 228 -5.10 -6.32 -3.49
N SER A 229 -5.85 -6.49 -2.39
CA SER A 229 -7.29 -6.25 -2.35
C SER A 229 -7.66 -4.77 -2.19
N GLN A 230 -6.69 -3.91 -1.83
CA GLN A 230 -6.93 -2.48 -1.67
C GLN A 230 -6.75 -1.75 -3.01
N HIS A 231 -7.62 -0.79 -3.26
CA HIS A 231 -7.58 0.09 -4.44
C HIS A 231 -7.74 1.52 -3.98
N LYS A 232 -7.10 2.46 -4.66
CA LYS A 232 -7.43 3.88 -4.45
C LYS A 232 -8.91 4.09 -4.70
N HIS A 233 -9.54 4.91 -3.86
CA HIS A 233 -11.00 5.04 -3.83
C HIS A 233 -11.60 5.33 -5.21
N ALA A 234 -12.82 4.80 -5.42
CA ALA A 234 -13.64 4.98 -6.60
C ALA A 234 -13.94 6.46 -6.98
N TYR A 235 -13.55 7.42 -6.12
CA TYR A 235 -13.74 8.84 -6.36
C TYR A 235 -12.98 9.32 -7.60
N GLU A 236 -11.74 8.91 -7.81
CA GLU A 236 -11.02 9.21 -9.06
C GLU A 236 -11.65 8.51 -10.28
N ARG A 237 -12.17 7.30 -10.09
CA ARG A 237 -12.94 6.59 -11.12
C ARG A 237 -14.25 7.30 -11.48
N PHE A 238 -14.89 7.92 -10.50
CA PHE A 238 -16.09 8.71 -10.72
C PHE A 238 -15.78 10.00 -11.51
N ILE A 239 -14.68 10.68 -11.20
CA ILE A 239 -14.22 11.86 -11.96
C ILE A 239 -13.82 11.46 -13.38
N GLU A 240 -13.11 10.35 -13.56
CA GLU A 240 -12.72 9.86 -14.89
C GLU A 240 -13.94 9.49 -15.73
N ILE A 241 -14.92 8.78 -15.16
CA ILE A 241 -16.18 8.44 -15.84
C ILE A 241 -17.00 9.70 -16.14
N THR A 242 -17.06 10.67 -15.24
CA THR A 242 -17.80 11.92 -15.46
C THR A 242 -17.09 12.84 -16.45
N SER A 243 -15.75 12.81 -16.52
CA SER A 243 -15.00 13.55 -17.53
C SER A 243 -15.14 12.97 -18.94
N LEU A 244 -15.39 11.65 -19.05
CA LEU A 244 -15.72 10.98 -20.31
C LEU A 244 -17.17 11.24 -20.75
N TRP A 245 -18.02 11.71 -19.86
CA TRP A 245 -19.44 12.00 -20.11
C TRP A 245 -19.76 13.49 -20.28
N THR A 246 -18.78 14.33 -20.64
CA THR A 246 -19.09 15.66 -21.16
C THR A 246 -19.76 15.48 -22.52
N PRO A 247 -21.04 15.92 -22.69
CA PRO A 247 -21.67 15.91 -24.01
C PRO A 247 -20.77 16.69 -24.95
N LYS A 248 -20.41 16.11 -26.10
CA LYS A 248 -19.84 16.91 -27.19
C LYS A 248 -20.79 18.07 -27.42
N ALA A 249 -20.36 19.28 -27.11
CA ALA A 249 -21.07 20.46 -27.52
C ALA A 249 -21.18 20.40 -29.06
N GLU A 250 -22.35 20.06 -29.59
CA GLU A 250 -22.62 20.24 -30.98
C GLU A 250 -22.44 21.73 -31.25
N ALA A 251 -21.61 22.05 -32.20
CA ALA A 251 -21.43 23.40 -32.69
C ALA A 251 -22.74 23.89 -33.28
N VAL A 252 -23.52 24.55 -32.46
CA VAL A 252 -24.69 25.30 -32.95
C VAL A 252 -24.14 26.51 -33.68
N ASN A 253 -24.20 26.48 -35.01
CA ASN A 253 -24.02 27.61 -35.86
C ASN A 253 -25.04 28.70 -35.45
N SER A 254 -24.58 29.72 -34.69
CA SER A 254 -25.38 30.90 -34.40
C SER A 254 -25.28 31.86 -35.56
N PRO A 255 -26.43 32.37 -36.03
CA PRO A 255 -26.45 33.57 -36.88
C PRO A 255 -26.01 34.77 -36.05
N LYS A 256 -25.21 35.62 -36.65
CA LYS A 256 -24.93 36.97 -36.15
C LYS A 256 -26.22 37.79 -36.15
N ASP A 257 -26.59 38.37 -35.01
CA ASP A 257 -27.05 39.76 -34.94
C ASP A 257 -27.44 40.17 -33.50
N ASP A 258 -26.79 41.23 -33.11
CA ASP A 258 -27.18 42.48 -32.45
C ASP A 258 -27.88 42.48 -31.07
N LYS A 259 -27.13 43.11 -30.15
CA LYS A 259 -27.58 43.96 -29.01
C LYS A 259 -28.72 43.46 -28.09
N THR A 260 -28.36 43.01 -26.91
CA THR A 260 -28.71 43.65 -25.62
C THR A 260 -28.15 42.88 -24.44
N GLN A 261 -27.21 43.46 -23.72
CA GLN A 261 -26.80 43.02 -22.39
C GLN A 261 -27.97 43.19 -21.42
N LYS A 262 -28.39 42.10 -20.79
CA LYS A 262 -29.06 42.13 -19.49
C LYS A 262 -28.37 41.19 -18.56
N GLU A 263 -27.72 41.74 -17.56
CA GLU A 263 -27.16 41.08 -16.39
C GLU A 263 -28.23 40.21 -15.72
N LEU A 264 -27.95 38.90 -15.66
CA LEU A 264 -28.68 37.97 -14.79
C LEU A 264 -27.83 37.74 -13.53
N VAL A 265 -28.14 38.50 -12.49
CA VAL A 265 -27.66 38.27 -11.13
C VAL A 265 -28.41 37.06 -10.58
N ILE A 266 -27.73 35.91 -10.53
CA ILE A 266 -28.24 34.74 -9.81
C ILE A 266 -27.83 34.89 -8.34
N LYS A 267 -28.79 35.29 -7.50
CA LYS A 267 -28.67 35.18 -6.04
C LYS A 267 -28.81 33.72 -5.66
N SER A 268 -27.70 33.06 -5.23
CA SER A 268 -27.75 31.78 -4.55
C SER A 268 -27.95 32.04 -3.05
N GLU A 269 -29.10 31.68 -2.51
CA GLU A 269 -29.30 31.52 -1.07
C GLU A 269 -28.56 30.27 -0.57
N PRO A 270 -27.90 30.31 0.59
CA PRO A 270 -27.27 29.12 1.16
C PRO A 270 -28.35 28.20 1.74
N ALA A 271 -28.29 26.92 1.36
CA ALA A 271 -29.13 25.88 1.94
C ALA A 271 -28.82 25.70 3.43
N LYS A 272 -29.88 25.71 4.25
CA LYS A 272 -29.87 25.53 5.69
C LYS A 272 -29.34 24.10 6.03
N ALA A 273 -28.33 24.03 6.86
CA ALA A 273 -27.81 22.77 7.40
C ALA A 273 -28.87 22.12 8.31
N PRO A 274 -28.97 20.77 8.33
CA PRO A 274 -29.85 20.07 9.26
C PRO A 274 -29.35 20.18 10.69
N GLU A 275 -30.25 20.48 11.62
CA GLU A 275 -29.97 20.53 13.07
C GLU A 275 -29.59 19.16 13.61
N VAL A 276 -28.45 19.11 14.34
CA VAL A 276 -27.98 17.95 15.08
C VAL A 276 -28.66 17.99 16.46
N PRO A 277 -29.27 16.89 16.97
CA PRO A 277 -29.82 16.87 18.31
C PRO A 277 -28.70 16.88 19.35
N GLU A 278 -28.82 17.72 20.37
CA GLU A 278 -27.98 17.77 21.56
C GLU A 278 -27.98 16.42 22.28
N THR A 279 -26.81 15.81 22.44
CA THR A 279 -26.61 14.68 23.36
C THR A 279 -25.88 15.16 24.61
N GLN A 280 -26.48 14.86 25.76
CA GLN A 280 -26.04 15.23 27.09
C GLN A 280 -24.62 14.68 27.40
N GLU A 281 -23.79 15.54 27.96
CA GLU A 281 -22.48 15.22 28.53
C GLU A 281 -22.62 14.23 29.71
N ASN A 282 -21.91 13.11 29.64
CA ASN A 282 -21.62 12.27 30.79
C ASN A 282 -20.11 12.22 31.03
N LYS A 283 -19.68 12.85 32.10
CA LYS A 283 -18.28 12.94 32.57
C LYS A 283 -17.82 11.65 33.23
N THR A 284 -17.50 10.60 32.48
CA THR A 284 -16.75 9.40 33.00
C THR A 284 -16.23 8.48 31.88
N GLY A 285 -15.74 8.98 30.75
CA GLY A 285 -15.56 8.16 29.57
C GLY A 285 -14.15 7.58 29.27
N VAL A 286 -13.07 8.20 29.72
CA VAL A 286 -11.75 7.89 29.11
C VAL A 286 -11.07 6.63 29.65
N LYS A 287 -11.26 6.27 30.92
CA LYS A 287 -10.65 5.05 31.51
C LYS A 287 -11.39 3.75 31.17
N SER A 288 -12.68 3.80 30.88
CA SER A 288 -13.50 2.63 30.56
C SER A 288 -13.30 2.14 29.12
N PHE A 289 -12.94 3.02 28.20
CA PHE A 289 -12.77 2.71 26.78
C PHE A 289 -11.52 1.84 26.51
N ILE A 290 -10.41 2.14 27.18
CA ILE A 290 -9.15 1.38 27.03
C ILE A 290 -9.30 -0.05 27.58
N TYR A 291 -10.02 -0.22 28.71
CA TYR A 291 -10.23 -1.54 29.32
C TYR A 291 -11.10 -2.47 28.44
N ASN A 292 -12.07 -1.92 27.73
CA ASN A 292 -12.94 -2.68 26.81
C ASN A 292 -12.29 -3.07 25.48
N LEU A 293 -11.25 -2.33 25.02
CA LEU A 293 -10.50 -2.70 23.82
C LEU A 293 -9.65 -3.98 24.04
N PHE A 294 -9.22 -4.22 25.28
CA PHE A 294 -8.40 -5.39 25.62
C PHE A 294 -9.23 -6.61 26.08
N ASN A 295 -10.52 -6.41 26.42
CA ASN A 295 -11.36 -7.47 27.02
C ASN A 295 -12.59 -7.89 26.19
N LYS A 296 -12.90 -7.27 25.05
CA LYS A 296 -13.90 -7.82 24.14
C LYS A 296 -13.30 -8.99 23.36
N LYS A 297 -13.76 -10.20 23.70
CA LYS A 297 -13.64 -11.41 22.89
C LYS A 297 -14.48 -11.23 21.63
N GLU A 298 -13.89 -10.66 20.58
CA GLU A 298 -14.35 -10.75 19.21
C GLU A 298 -13.16 -11.20 18.34
N PRO A 299 -13.36 -11.96 17.26
CA PRO A 299 -12.40 -12.97 16.86
C PRO A 299 -11.10 -12.33 16.38
N TYR A 300 -10.10 -12.42 17.21
CA TYR A 300 -8.71 -12.36 16.79
C TYR A 300 -8.55 -13.42 15.69
N VAL A 301 -8.19 -13.00 14.49
CA VAL A 301 -7.58 -13.93 13.54
C VAL A 301 -6.24 -14.33 14.15
N GLN A 302 -6.25 -15.36 14.98
CA GLN A 302 -5.07 -16.09 15.38
C GLN A 302 -4.53 -16.79 14.13
N SER A 303 -3.66 -16.12 13.36
CA SER A 303 -2.73 -16.86 12.53
C SER A 303 -1.63 -17.36 13.46
N THR A 304 -1.77 -18.58 13.95
CA THR A 304 -0.66 -19.35 14.49
C THR A 304 0.31 -19.62 13.36
N LEU A 305 1.35 -18.79 13.27
CA LEU A 305 2.54 -19.10 12.50
C LEU A 305 3.33 -20.15 13.30
N HIS A 306 3.19 -21.41 12.93
CA HIS A 306 4.13 -22.48 13.30
C HIS A 306 5.40 -22.37 12.46
#